data_960e3404e2692c4943f76add5805ac77
#
_entry.id   960e3404e2692c4943f76add5805ac77
#
_cell.length_a   1.000
_cell.length_b   1.000
_cell.length_c   1.000
_cell.angle_alpha   90.00
_cell.angle_beta   90.00
_cell.angle_gamma   90.00
#
_symmetry.space_group_name_H-M   'P 1'
#
loop_
_entity.id
_entity.type
_entity.pdbx_description
1 polymer ?
#
loop_
_entity_poly.entity_id
_entity_poly.type
_entity_poly.pdbx_seq_one_letter_code
_entity_poly.pdbx_strand_id
1 'polypeptide(L)'
;MMHQRWLPLATLLLILGAVYWGRIAGQRYRAAQWITVSSGFCYLAVLIWLTFYPTGMPFFPGLDKPLSYFGTVSYNLHPLAYVDAEFYANILMTVPLGVYLYLAKPNLSPVAFLLLCALPGLAIESCQLVADLAVNLNRVVDIDDVISNTLGVFGGYLVLKVSDHTPLTHLVRPFTL
;
A
#
# COMPACT_ATOMS: atom_id res chain seq x y z
N MET A 1 9.21 -25.68 10.23
CA MET A 1 8.38 -25.22 9.07
C MET A 1 8.09 -23.71 9.07
N MET A 2 8.16 -22.96 10.17
CA MET A 2 7.93 -21.49 10.16
C MET A 2 8.98 -20.68 9.37
N HIS A 3 10.25 -21.09 9.38
CA HIS A 3 11.32 -20.38 8.67
C HIS A 3 11.15 -20.32 7.13
N GLN A 4 10.48 -21.28 6.52
CA GLN A 4 10.31 -21.30 5.07
C GLN A 4 9.27 -20.30 4.54
N ARG A 5 8.35 -19.81 5.37
CA ARG A 5 7.32 -18.85 4.98
C ARG A 5 7.87 -17.43 4.74
N TRP A 6 9.05 -17.12 5.31
CA TRP A 6 9.71 -15.81 5.15
C TRP A 6 10.56 -15.69 3.90
N LEU A 7 11.03 -16.81 3.34
CA LEU A 7 11.92 -16.80 2.20
C LEU A 7 11.31 -16.11 0.96
N PRO A 8 10.05 -16.37 0.57
CA PRO A 8 9.44 -15.67 -0.56
C PRO A 8 9.36 -14.16 -0.36
N LEU A 9 8.97 -13.72 0.83
CA LEU A 9 8.87 -12.30 1.17
C LEU A 9 10.25 -11.63 1.17
N ALA A 10 11.24 -12.24 1.81
CA ALA A 10 12.60 -11.72 1.84
C ALA A 10 13.20 -11.64 0.42
N THR A 11 12.99 -12.68 -0.41
CA THR A 11 13.45 -12.69 -1.81
C THR A 11 12.79 -11.59 -2.62
N LEU A 12 11.46 -11.38 -2.46
CA LEU A 12 10.73 -10.31 -3.13
C LEU A 12 11.29 -8.93 -2.74
N LEU A 13 11.50 -8.69 -1.44
CA LEU A 13 12.06 -7.42 -0.95
C LEU A 13 13.48 -7.17 -1.47
N LEU A 14 14.32 -8.21 -1.57
CA LEU A 14 15.66 -8.09 -2.13
C LEU A 14 15.62 -7.77 -3.63
N ILE A 15 14.76 -8.43 -4.40
CA ILE A 15 14.58 -8.16 -5.84
C ILE A 15 14.08 -6.72 -6.05
N LEU A 16 13.04 -6.32 -5.33
CA LEU A 16 12.51 -4.96 -5.39
C LEU A 16 13.57 -3.93 -5.01
N GLY A 17 14.37 -4.20 -3.97
CA GLY A 17 15.48 -3.36 -3.55
C GLY A 17 16.54 -3.22 -4.65
N ALA A 18 16.93 -4.30 -5.28
CA ALA A 18 17.92 -4.30 -6.37
C ALA A 18 17.40 -3.54 -7.61
N VAL A 19 16.14 -3.79 -8.01
CA VAL A 19 15.50 -3.09 -9.14
C VAL A 19 15.37 -1.60 -8.85
N TYR A 20 14.92 -1.27 -7.64
CA TYR A 20 14.76 0.12 -7.21
C TYR A 20 16.10 0.85 -7.21
N TRP A 21 17.13 0.26 -6.58
CA TRP A 21 18.47 0.82 -6.55
C TRP A 21 19.07 0.98 -7.95
N GLY A 22 18.91 -0.01 -8.82
CA GLY A 22 19.36 0.06 -10.21
C GLY A 22 18.70 1.19 -11.00
N ARG A 23 17.42 1.52 -10.68
CA ARG A 23 16.70 2.63 -11.31
C ARG A 23 17.15 4.01 -10.83
N ILE A 24 17.52 4.15 -9.55
CA ILE A 24 17.87 5.44 -8.93
C ILE A 24 19.36 5.76 -8.95
N ALA A 25 20.25 4.76 -9.00
CA ALA A 25 21.70 4.94 -8.89
C ALA A 25 22.31 5.84 -9.98
N GLY A 26 21.66 5.93 -11.14
CA GLY A 26 22.07 6.80 -12.25
C GLY A 26 21.44 8.18 -12.29
N GLN A 27 20.53 8.49 -11.35
CA GLN A 27 19.77 9.73 -11.36
C GLN A 27 20.47 10.83 -10.53
N ARG A 28 20.40 12.06 -11.02
CA ARG A 28 20.91 13.22 -10.30
C ARG A 28 19.83 13.91 -9.48
N TYR A 29 19.52 13.34 -8.32
CA TYR A 29 18.56 13.92 -7.39
C TYR A 29 19.20 15.01 -6.53
N ARG A 30 18.40 16.04 -6.17
CA ARG A 30 18.73 16.99 -5.10
C ARG A 30 18.62 16.31 -3.74
N ALA A 31 19.22 16.88 -2.68
CA ALA A 31 19.17 16.29 -1.33
C ALA A 31 17.73 15.97 -0.86
N ALA A 32 16.78 16.91 -1.06
CA ALA A 32 15.40 16.70 -0.68
C ALA A 32 14.71 15.55 -1.48
N GLN A 33 15.02 15.43 -2.78
CA GLN A 33 14.54 14.34 -3.61
C GLN A 33 15.13 12.98 -3.18
N TRP A 34 16.40 12.97 -2.75
CA TRP A 34 17.00 11.77 -2.17
C TRP A 34 16.27 11.31 -0.91
N ILE A 35 15.82 12.26 -0.05
CA ILE A 35 14.99 11.95 1.12
C ILE A 35 13.69 11.30 0.65
N THR A 36 12.99 11.88 -0.34
CA THR A 36 11.74 11.31 -0.88
C THR A 36 11.93 9.89 -1.39
N VAL A 37 12.94 9.68 -2.22
CA VAL A 37 13.22 8.39 -2.84
C VAL A 37 13.59 7.36 -1.77
N SER A 38 14.52 7.66 -0.86
CA SER A 38 14.98 6.71 0.17
C SER A 38 13.88 6.38 1.19
N SER A 39 13.15 7.40 1.68
CA SER A 39 12.04 7.18 2.61
C SER A 39 10.87 6.45 1.96
N GLY A 40 10.58 6.74 0.67
CA GLY A 40 9.58 6.01 -0.10
C GLY A 40 9.91 4.52 -0.24
N PHE A 41 11.17 4.19 -0.47
CA PHE A 41 11.62 2.79 -0.49
C PHE A 41 11.44 2.11 0.88
N CYS A 42 11.89 2.75 1.95
CA CYS A 42 11.72 2.22 3.31
C CYS A 42 10.24 2.01 3.64
N TYR A 43 9.40 2.99 3.28
CA TYR A 43 7.96 2.89 3.46
C TYR A 43 7.36 1.71 2.68
N LEU A 44 7.70 1.53 1.40
CA LEU A 44 7.21 0.41 0.61
C LEU A 44 7.64 -0.94 1.19
N ALA A 45 8.87 -1.04 1.71
CA ALA A 45 9.34 -2.26 2.37
C ALA A 45 8.51 -2.56 3.63
N VAL A 46 8.20 -1.54 4.44
CA VAL A 46 7.33 -1.67 5.62
C VAL A 46 5.90 -2.03 5.21
N LEU A 47 5.36 -1.39 4.18
CA LEU A 47 4.02 -1.67 3.67
C LEU A 47 3.90 -3.14 3.24
N ILE A 48 4.83 -3.61 2.41
CA ILE A 48 4.87 -5.02 1.97
C ILE A 48 5.00 -5.96 3.16
N TRP A 49 5.86 -5.61 4.14
CA TRP A 49 5.99 -6.39 5.35
C TRP A 49 4.65 -6.51 6.11
N LEU A 50 3.99 -5.39 6.38
CA LEU A 50 2.72 -5.36 7.13
C LEU A 50 1.61 -6.12 6.39
N THR A 51 1.56 -5.98 5.07
CA THR A 51 0.53 -6.59 4.21
C THR A 51 0.69 -8.11 4.10
N PHE A 52 1.94 -8.61 4.00
CA PHE A 52 2.23 -10.02 3.73
C PHE A 52 2.83 -10.76 4.93
N TYR A 53 2.83 -10.15 6.11
CA TYR A 53 3.34 -10.79 7.32
C TYR A 53 2.49 -12.02 7.68
N PRO A 54 3.07 -13.22 7.76
CA PRO A 54 2.33 -14.45 8.02
C PRO A 54 2.03 -14.61 9.52
N THR A 55 1.15 -13.79 10.07
CA THR A 55 0.82 -13.84 11.50
C THR A 55 -0.17 -14.95 11.84
N GLY A 56 -1.05 -15.32 10.92
CA GLY A 56 -2.17 -16.23 11.22
C GLY A 56 -3.14 -15.68 12.29
N MET A 57 -2.90 -14.47 12.79
CA MET A 57 -3.78 -13.76 13.70
C MET A 57 -4.07 -12.37 13.11
N PRO A 58 -5.33 -11.91 13.05
CA PRO A 58 -5.63 -10.54 12.73
C PRO A 58 -5.00 -9.61 13.76
N PHE A 59 -4.48 -8.46 13.34
CA PHE A 59 -3.91 -7.45 14.25
C PHE A 59 -4.97 -6.89 15.20
N PHE A 60 -6.22 -6.94 14.79
CA PHE A 60 -7.37 -6.52 15.60
C PHE A 60 -8.38 -7.66 15.68
N PRO A 61 -9.05 -7.86 16.82
CA PRO A 61 -10.18 -8.77 16.89
C PRO A 61 -11.26 -8.23 15.93
N GLY A 62 -11.43 -8.92 14.80
CA GLY A 62 -12.46 -8.55 13.82
C GLY A 62 -13.86 -8.86 14.34
N LEU A 63 -14.84 -8.14 13.80
CA LEU A 63 -16.25 -8.56 13.92
C LEU A 63 -16.42 -9.88 13.17
N ASP A 64 -17.39 -10.71 13.58
CA ASP A 64 -17.77 -11.92 12.84
C ASP A 64 -18.31 -11.54 11.45
N LYS A 65 -17.40 -11.43 10.48
CA LYS A 65 -17.75 -11.11 9.09
C LYS A 65 -18.42 -12.32 8.45
N PRO A 66 -19.52 -12.18 7.70
CA PRO A 66 -20.07 -13.26 6.92
C PRO A 66 -19.13 -13.56 5.74
N LEU A 67 -18.24 -14.52 5.96
CA LEU A 67 -17.26 -14.92 4.97
C LEU A 67 -17.85 -15.94 4.01
N SER A 68 -17.55 -15.77 2.72
CA SER A 68 -17.71 -16.80 1.71
C SER A 68 -16.39 -17.54 1.53
N TYR A 69 -16.46 -18.77 1.01
CA TYR A 69 -15.28 -19.63 0.86
C TYR A 69 -15.17 -20.14 -0.58
N PHE A 70 -13.94 -20.10 -1.10
CA PHE A 70 -13.58 -20.76 -2.34
C PHE A 70 -12.34 -21.62 -2.08
N GLY A 71 -12.55 -22.94 -1.93
CA GLY A 71 -11.52 -23.86 -1.47
C GLY A 71 -11.09 -23.51 -0.04
N THR A 72 -9.81 -23.20 0.14
CA THR A 72 -9.21 -22.78 1.42
C THR A 72 -9.27 -21.27 1.65
N VAL A 73 -9.58 -20.49 0.60
CA VAL A 73 -9.60 -19.03 0.66
C VAL A 73 -10.93 -18.53 1.22
N SER A 74 -10.86 -17.68 2.24
CA SER A 74 -12.01 -16.92 2.75
C SER A 74 -12.07 -15.54 2.10
N TYR A 75 -13.26 -15.08 1.74
CA TYR A 75 -13.43 -13.77 1.11
C TYR A 75 -14.73 -13.09 1.52
N ASN A 76 -14.72 -11.75 1.46
CA ASN A 76 -15.87 -10.88 1.64
C ASN A 76 -16.01 -9.93 0.44
N LEU A 77 -17.17 -9.93 -0.23
CA LEU A 77 -17.48 -9.01 -1.34
C LEU A 77 -18.64 -8.07 -1.01
N HIS A 78 -19.03 -7.95 0.27
CA HIS A 78 -20.07 -7.02 0.71
C HIS A 78 -19.41 -5.69 1.11
N PRO A 79 -19.48 -4.64 0.26
CA PRO A 79 -18.78 -3.39 0.53
C PRO A 79 -19.40 -2.67 1.71
N LEU A 80 -18.54 -2.15 2.60
CA LEU A 80 -18.89 -1.37 3.79
C LEU A 80 -19.81 -2.11 4.77
N ALA A 81 -19.81 -3.44 4.70
CA ALA A 81 -20.58 -4.26 5.65
C ALA A 81 -20.01 -4.15 7.07
N TYR A 82 -18.71 -3.96 7.19
CA TYR A 82 -18.00 -3.91 8.47
C TYR A 82 -16.87 -2.88 8.44
N VAL A 83 -17.18 -1.67 8.89
CA VAL A 83 -16.19 -0.59 9.08
C VAL A 83 -15.62 -0.73 10.49
N ASP A 84 -14.57 -1.53 10.62
CA ASP A 84 -13.90 -1.85 11.87
C ASP A 84 -12.52 -1.15 12.00
N ALA A 85 -11.75 -1.51 13.03
CA ALA A 85 -10.43 -0.94 13.26
C ALA A 85 -9.44 -1.29 12.14
N GLU A 86 -9.59 -2.45 11.47
CA GLU A 86 -8.76 -2.87 10.35
C GLU A 86 -8.99 -1.95 9.13
N PHE A 87 -10.24 -1.59 8.86
CA PHE A 87 -10.59 -0.63 7.81
C PHE A 87 -9.84 0.71 7.99
N TYR A 88 -9.86 1.28 9.20
CA TYR A 88 -9.14 2.54 9.48
C TYR A 88 -7.62 2.36 9.46
N ALA A 89 -7.11 1.22 9.92
CA ALA A 89 -5.68 0.93 9.86
C ALA A 89 -5.17 0.87 8.40
N ASN A 90 -5.94 0.27 7.49
CA ASN A 90 -5.63 0.22 6.06
C ASN A 90 -5.61 1.62 5.43
N ILE A 91 -6.58 2.49 5.78
CA ILE A 91 -6.54 3.90 5.38
C ILE A 91 -5.23 4.54 5.83
N LEU A 92 -4.92 4.50 7.14
CA LEU A 92 -3.73 5.13 7.70
C LEU A 92 -2.44 4.58 7.09
N MET A 93 -2.39 3.27 6.87
CA MET A 93 -1.25 2.60 6.27
C MET A 93 -0.97 3.07 4.85
N THR A 94 -1.99 3.40 4.07
CA THR A 94 -1.84 3.79 2.66
C THR A 94 -1.85 5.30 2.41
N VAL A 95 -2.16 6.16 3.41
CA VAL A 95 -2.01 7.62 3.30
C VAL A 95 -0.60 8.02 2.81
N PRO A 96 0.52 7.50 3.35
CA PRO A 96 1.85 7.87 2.86
C PRO A 96 2.06 7.49 1.38
N LEU A 97 1.42 6.42 0.88
CA LEU A 97 1.50 6.06 -0.53
C LEU A 97 0.90 7.17 -1.43
N GLY A 98 -0.21 7.77 -1.00
CA GLY A 98 -0.79 8.93 -1.66
C GLY A 98 0.12 10.15 -1.64
N VAL A 99 0.80 10.38 -0.51
CA VAL A 99 1.84 11.43 -0.40
C VAL A 99 2.96 11.19 -1.42
N TYR A 100 3.53 9.99 -1.49
CA TYR A 100 4.56 9.66 -2.48
C TYR A 100 4.07 9.72 -3.92
N LEU A 101 2.82 9.35 -4.16
CA LEU A 101 2.20 9.49 -5.49
C LEU A 101 2.16 10.96 -5.92
N TYR A 102 1.77 11.88 -5.03
CA TYR A 102 1.81 13.31 -5.31
C TYR A 102 3.25 13.80 -5.54
N LEU A 103 4.21 13.43 -4.69
CA LEU A 103 5.60 13.85 -4.83
C LEU A 103 6.23 13.36 -6.14
N ALA A 104 5.81 12.18 -6.64
CA ALA A 104 6.25 11.65 -7.93
C ALA A 104 5.48 12.22 -9.13
N LYS A 105 4.19 12.54 -8.97
CA LYS A 105 3.28 12.96 -10.06
C LYS A 105 2.25 13.98 -9.57
N PRO A 106 2.63 15.24 -9.34
CA PRO A 106 1.74 16.25 -8.76
C PRO A 106 0.59 16.66 -9.69
N ASN A 107 0.70 16.41 -11.00
CA ASN A 107 -0.25 16.85 -12.02
C ASN A 107 -0.84 15.65 -12.81
N LEU A 108 -1.54 14.78 -12.10
CA LEU A 108 -2.28 13.68 -12.71
C LEU A 108 -3.59 14.18 -13.34
N SER A 109 -3.98 13.58 -14.48
CA SER A 109 -5.35 13.74 -14.97
C SER A 109 -6.33 13.06 -13.98
N PRO A 110 -7.61 13.51 -13.91
CA PRO A 110 -8.58 12.93 -12.97
C PRO A 110 -8.71 11.41 -13.10
N VAL A 111 -8.71 10.90 -14.33
CA VAL A 111 -8.82 9.46 -14.60
C VAL A 111 -7.57 8.73 -14.11
N ALA A 112 -6.37 9.23 -14.44
CA ALA A 112 -5.12 8.63 -13.95
C ALA A 112 -5.02 8.66 -12.42
N PHE A 113 -5.49 9.74 -11.79
CA PHE A 113 -5.52 9.86 -10.35
C PHE A 113 -6.41 8.77 -9.72
N LEU A 114 -7.65 8.62 -10.19
CA LEU A 114 -8.56 7.60 -9.65
C LEU A 114 -8.02 6.18 -9.85
N LEU A 115 -7.48 5.88 -11.02
CA LEU A 115 -6.89 4.57 -11.31
C LEU A 115 -5.67 4.29 -10.40
N LEU A 116 -4.79 5.27 -10.21
CA LEU A 116 -3.61 5.11 -9.37
C LEU A 116 -3.96 5.07 -7.87
N CYS A 117 -5.08 5.65 -7.45
CA CYS A 117 -5.57 5.47 -6.08
C CYS A 117 -6.11 4.06 -5.84
N ALA A 118 -6.84 3.48 -6.80
CA ALA A 118 -7.43 2.16 -6.66
C ALA A 118 -6.41 1.01 -6.87
N LEU A 119 -5.41 1.23 -7.71
CA LEU A 119 -4.43 0.21 -8.09
C LEU A 119 -3.72 -0.47 -6.90
N PRO A 120 -3.23 0.26 -5.88
CA PRO A 120 -2.57 -0.38 -4.73
C PRO A 120 -3.49 -1.32 -3.95
N GLY A 121 -4.72 -0.90 -3.66
CA GLY A 121 -5.69 -1.74 -2.96
C GLY A 121 -5.99 -3.02 -3.73
N LEU A 122 -6.29 -2.89 -5.03
CA LEU A 122 -6.50 -4.05 -5.91
C LEU A 122 -5.26 -4.95 -6.00
N ALA A 123 -4.06 -4.37 -6.09
CA ALA A 123 -2.83 -5.15 -6.16
C ALA A 123 -2.56 -5.91 -4.85
N ILE A 124 -2.75 -5.27 -3.71
CA ILE A 124 -2.60 -5.91 -2.39
C ILE A 124 -3.52 -7.11 -2.29
N GLU A 125 -4.83 -6.93 -2.49
CA GLU A 125 -5.83 -7.98 -2.37
C GLU A 125 -5.60 -9.12 -3.38
N SER A 126 -5.24 -8.78 -4.63
CA SER A 126 -4.91 -9.80 -5.65
C SER A 126 -3.67 -10.61 -5.27
N CYS A 127 -2.64 -9.95 -4.72
CA CYS A 127 -1.44 -10.64 -4.27
C CYS A 127 -1.70 -11.49 -3.03
N GLN A 128 -2.57 -11.05 -2.11
CA GLN A 128 -2.97 -11.84 -0.94
C GLN A 128 -3.77 -13.07 -1.37
N LEU A 129 -4.70 -12.94 -2.31
CA LEU A 129 -5.43 -14.07 -2.90
C LEU A 129 -4.47 -15.11 -3.48
N VAL A 130 -3.52 -14.67 -4.32
CA VAL A 130 -2.53 -15.58 -4.93
C VAL A 130 -1.64 -16.23 -3.87
N ALA A 131 -1.21 -15.47 -2.87
CA ALA A 131 -0.38 -15.99 -1.79
C ALA A 131 -1.15 -16.97 -0.90
N ASP A 132 -2.43 -16.74 -0.67
CA ASP A 132 -3.26 -17.65 0.11
C ASP A 132 -3.48 -18.98 -0.64
N LEU A 133 -3.77 -18.94 -1.93
CA LEU A 133 -3.86 -20.12 -2.78
C LEU A 133 -2.55 -20.91 -2.87
N ALA A 134 -1.40 -20.22 -2.89
CA ALA A 134 -0.09 -20.86 -3.07
C ALA A 134 0.52 -21.42 -1.76
N VAL A 135 0.38 -20.69 -0.66
CA VAL A 135 1.10 -20.99 0.60
C VAL A 135 0.22 -20.97 1.84
N ASN A 136 -1.08 -20.84 1.67
CA ASN A 136 -2.09 -20.77 2.74
C ASN A 136 -1.72 -19.70 3.79
N LEU A 137 -1.75 -18.44 3.36
CA LEU A 137 -1.37 -17.29 4.17
C LEU A 137 -2.36 -17.02 5.30
N ASN A 138 -3.56 -17.61 5.17
CA ASN A 138 -4.68 -17.49 6.11
C ASN A 138 -5.15 -16.02 6.28
N ARG A 139 -5.26 -15.31 5.15
CA ARG A 139 -5.81 -13.94 5.06
C ARG A 139 -7.20 -13.99 4.43
N VAL A 140 -8.05 -13.07 4.83
CA VAL A 140 -9.35 -12.85 4.18
C VAL A 140 -9.14 -11.87 3.04
N VAL A 141 -9.62 -12.20 1.85
CA VAL A 141 -9.68 -11.26 0.72
C VAL A 141 -10.93 -10.40 0.88
N ASP A 142 -10.77 -9.11 1.13
CA ASP A 142 -11.87 -8.24 1.53
C ASP A 142 -12.00 -7.02 0.60
N ILE A 143 -13.22 -6.81 0.07
CA ILE A 143 -13.51 -5.61 -0.74
C ILE A 143 -13.35 -4.33 0.09
N ASP A 144 -13.57 -4.39 1.41
CA ASP A 144 -13.41 -3.25 2.30
C ASP A 144 -11.94 -2.84 2.42
N ASP A 145 -11.00 -3.78 2.26
CA ASP A 145 -9.56 -3.49 2.22
C ASP A 145 -9.18 -2.79 0.91
N VAL A 146 -9.80 -3.14 -0.22
CA VAL A 146 -9.64 -2.38 -1.47
C VAL A 146 -10.13 -0.95 -1.30
N ILE A 147 -11.31 -0.77 -0.69
CA ILE A 147 -11.93 0.55 -0.49
C ILE A 147 -11.07 1.40 0.46
N SER A 148 -10.70 0.86 1.62
CA SER A 148 -9.94 1.56 2.65
C SER A 148 -8.54 1.95 2.16
N ASN A 149 -7.83 1.04 1.48
CA ASN A 149 -6.55 1.33 0.87
C ASN A 149 -6.66 2.42 -0.21
N THR A 150 -7.71 2.38 -1.05
CA THR A 150 -7.98 3.42 -2.04
C THR A 150 -8.21 4.78 -1.39
N LEU A 151 -9.03 4.83 -0.32
CA LEU A 151 -9.32 6.06 0.42
C LEU A 151 -8.06 6.64 1.07
N GLY A 152 -7.16 5.82 1.58
CA GLY A 152 -5.89 6.26 2.15
C GLY A 152 -4.99 6.92 1.10
N VAL A 153 -4.80 6.29 -0.07
CA VAL A 153 -4.02 6.86 -1.18
C VAL A 153 -4.66 8.16 -1.67
N PHE A 154 -5.97 8.16 -1.86
CA PHE A 154 -6.73 9.34 -2.28
C PHE A 154 -6.52 10.50 -1.30
N GLY A 155 -6.71 10.27 0.00
CA GLY A 155 -6.56 11.29 1.05
C GLY A 155 -5.13 11.83 1.12
N GLY A 156 -4.12 10.95 1.10
CA GLY A 156 -2.71 11.33 1.13
C GLY A 156 -2.30 12.22 -0.05
N TYR A 157 -2.76 11.90 -1.26
CA TYR A 157 -2.53 12.73 -2.44
C TYR A 157 -3.20 14.10 -2.32
N LEU A 158 -4.49 14.12 -1.90
CA LEU A 158 -5.25 15.36 -1.81
C LEU A 158 -4.69 16.32 -0.76
N VAL A 159 -4.21 15.83 0.38
CA VAL A 159 -3.59 16.67 1.43
C VAL A 159 -2.45 17.50 0.84
N LEU A 160 -1.56 16.89 0.05
CA LEU A 160 -0.49 17.64 -0.60
C LEU A 160 -0.98 18.46 -1.79
N LYS A 161 -1.97 17.98 -2.53
CA LYS A 161 -2.53 18.72 -3.67
C LYS A 161 -3.20 20.03 -3.22
N VAL A 162 -3.90 20.01 -2.10
CA VAL A 162 -4.49 21.23 -1.50
C VAL A 162 -3.37 22.18 -1.03
N SER A 163 -2.23 21.66 -0.58
CA SER A 163 -1.09 22.47 -0.16
C SER A 163 -0.51 23.33 -1.29
N ASP A 164 -0.74 22.97 -2.57
CA ASP A 164 -0.33 23.78 -3.73
C ASP A 164 -0.89 25.22 -3.70
N HIS A 165 -2.05 25.40 -3.07
CA HIS A 165 -2.74 26.68 -2.94
C HIS A 165 -2.41 27.41 -1.63
N THR A 166 -1.43 26.92 -0.86
CA THR A 166 -1.03 27.47 0.43
C THR A 166 0.47 27.81 0.46
N PRO A 167 0.96 28.61 1.43
CA PRO A 167 2.39 28.83 1.61
C PRO A 167 3.20 27.54 1.84
N LEU A 168 2.58 26.44 2.26
CA LEU A 168 3.21 25.14 2.46
C LEU A 168 3.79 24.56 1.17
N THR A 169 3.34 25.03 0.00
CA THR A 169 3.89 24.59 -1.30
C THR A 169 5.40 24.81 -1.37
N HIS A 170 5.94 25.88 -0.76
CA HIS A 170 7.39 26.12 -0.73
C HIS A 170 8.17 25.07 0.05
N LEU A 171 7.52 24.42 1.05
CA LEU A 171 8.13 23.34 1.82
C LEU A 171 8.04 22.00 1.09
N VAL A 172 6.99 21.77 0.31
CA VAL A 172 6.73 20.50 -0.39
C VAL A 172 7.50 20.39 -1.70
N ARG A 173 7.54 21.46 -2.50
CA ARG A 173 8.19 21.48 -3.84
C ARG A 173 9.61 20.93 -3.91
N PRO A 174 10.53 21.18 -2.94
CA PRO A 174 11.87 20.61 -2.99
C PRO A 174 11.90 19.08 -3.02
N PHE A 175 10.86 18.42 -2.51
CA PHE A 175 10.74 16.97 -2.38
C PHE A 175 10.06 16.31 -3.61
N THR A 176 9.47 17.09 -4.54
CA THR A 176 8.88 16.53 -5.76
C THR A 176 9.95 16.04 -6.73
N LEU A 177 9.67 14.90 -7.37
CA LEU A 177 10.59 14.20 -8.29
C LEU A 177 10.51 14.73 -9.72
#